data_52ace6d793a5fbde7d6f8e0aac46496f
#
_entry.id   52ace6d793a5fbde7d6f8e0aac46496f
#
_cell.length_a   1.000
_cell.length_b   1.000
_cell.length_c   1.000
_cell.angle_alpha   90.00
_cell.angle_beta   90.00
_cell.angle_gamma   90.00
#
_symmetry.space_group_name_H-M   'P 1'
#
loop_
_entity.id
_entity.type
_entity.pdbx_description
1 polymer ?
#
loop_
_entity_poly.entity_id
_entity_poly.type
_entity_poly.pdbx_seq_one_letter_code
_entity_poly.pdbx_strand_id
1 'polypeptide(L)'
;MEEMIQSVEEIIKDFGEGARAVIWFQWDKNKINFEGGHVLVAECRNGIVKFGDPQVKTLTAKNKLNMALSDTIGILRVDDLKFTDVVKRCCMNRSE
;
A
#
# COMPACT_ATOMS: atom_id res chain seq x y z
N MET A 1 -8.40 -1.60 14.15
CA MET A 1 -8.31 -1.72 12.69
C MET A 1 -7.99 -0.41 12.01
N GLU A 2 -8.64 0.66 12.42
CA GLU A 2 -8.31 1.99 11.90
C GLU A 2 -6.89 2.41 12.26
N GLU A 3 -6.34 1.88 13.34
CA GLU A 3 -4.99 2.17 13.78
C GLU A 3 -3.93 1.81 12.74
N MET A 4 -4.15 0.73 12.00
CA MET A 4 -3.21 0.29 10.98
C MET A 4 -3.17 1.27 9.82
N ILE A 5 -4.34 1.70 9.35
CA ILE A 5 -4.43 2.71 8.30
C ILE A 5 -3.79 4.01 8.77
N GLN A 6 -4.09 4.41 9.98
CA GLN A 6 -3.56 5.64 10.58
C GLN A 6 -2.04 5.61 10.68
N SER A 7 -1.48 4.48 11.10
CA SER A 7 -0.03 4.32 11.20
C SER A 7 0.64 4.43 9.84
N VAL A 8 0.08 3.81 8.82
CA VAL A 8 0.60 3.90 7.47
C VAL A 8 0.50 5.34 6.94
N GLU A 9 -0.62 5.99 7.17
CA GLU A 9 -0.81 7.38 6.75
C GLU A 9 0.22 8.30 7.39
N GLU A 10 0.50 8.11 8.68
CA GLU A 10 1.48 8.93 9.39
C GLU A 10 2.88 8.74 8.83
N ILE A 11 3.26 7.51 8.51
CA ILE A 11 4.57 7.24 7.91
C ILE A 11 4.69 7.96 6.57
N ILE A 12 3.65 7.90 5.75
CA ILE A 12 3.68 8.53 4.43
C ILE A 12 3.68 10.05 4.55
N LYS A 13 2.94 10.60 5.51
CA LYS A 13 2.96 12.04 5.77
C LYS A 13 4.35 12.51 6.20
N ASP A 14 5.05 11.70 6.97
CA ASP A 14 6.41 12.04 7.41
C ASP A 14 7.40 12.07 6.25
N PHE A 15 7.11 11.36 5.16
CA PHE A 15 7.93 11.47 3.95
C PHE A 15 7.85 12.85 3.32
N GLY A 16 6.74 13.57 3.54
CA GLY A 16 6.57 14.94 3.10
C GLY A 16 5.63 15.12 1.92
N GLU A 17 5.42 16.39 1.57
CA GLU A 17 4.55 16.75 0.46
C GLU A 17 5.07 16.20 -0.85
N GLY A 18 4.16 15.61 -1.64
CA GLY A 18 4.50 15.01 -2.92
C GLY A 18 5.06 13.60 -2.83
N ALA A 19 5.23 13.07 -1.64
CA ALA A 19 5.77 11.73 -1.45
C ALA A 19 4.84 10.68 -2.04
N ARG A 20 5.45 9.67 -2.64
CA ARG A 20 4.75 8.50 -3.17
C ARG A 20 5.33 7.25 -2.56
N ALA A 21 4.48 6.28 -2.31
CA ALA A 21 4.89 5.05 -1.68
C ALA A 21 4.15 3.86 -2.26
N VAL A 22 4.80 2.71 -2.19
CA VAL A 22 4.18 1.42 -2.45
C VAL A 22 4.04 0.71 -1.12
N ILE A 23 2.88 0.13 -0.90
CA ILE A 23 2.58 -0.60 0.32
C ILE A 23 2.24 -2.03 -0.10
N TRP A 24 2.95 -3.01 0.46
CA TRP A 24 2.66 -4.41 0.21
C TRP A 24 2.38 -5.12 1.51
N PHE A 25 1.55 -6.17 1.44
CA PHE A 25 1.17 -6.93 2.61
C PHE A 25 0.63 -8.29 2.20
N GLN A 26 0.52 -9.19 3.16
CA GLN A 26 -0.19 -10.44 2.98
C GLN A 26 -1.57 -10.32 3.61
N TRP A 27 -2.54 -11.01 3.02
CA TRP A 27 -3.88 -11.02 3.56
C TRP A 27 -3.93 -11.76 4.90
N ASP A 28 -4.70 -11.23 5.83
CA ASP A 28 -4.96 -11.89 7.10
C ASP A 28 -6.15 -12.83 6.91
N LYS A 29 -5.88 -14.13 6.96
CA LYS A 29 -6.90 -15.16 6.73
C LYS A 29 -8.02 -15.15 7.76
N ASN A 30 -7.80 -14.52 8.90
CA ASN A 30 -8.85 -14.36 9.92
C ASN A 30 -9.85 -13.26 9.54
N LYS A 31 -9.50 -12.41 8.59
CA LYS A 31 -10.33 -11.28 8.18
C LYS A 31 -10.91 -11.47 6.79
N ILE A 32 -10.19 -12.15 5.91
CA ILE A 32 -10.61 -12.35 4.54
C ILE A 32 -10.03 -13.67 4.02
N ASN A 33 -10.81 -14.39 3.25
CA ASN A 33 -10.41 -15.70 2.77
C ASN A 33 -9.68 -15.60 1.42
N PHE A 34 -8.59 -14.83 1.42
CA PHE A 34 -7.69 -14.71 0.28
C PHE A 34 -6.32 -15.23 0.68
N GLU A 35 -5.61 -15.79 -0.27
CA GLU A 35 -4.23 -16.21 -0.08
C GLU A 35 -3.28 -15.25 -0.78
N GLY A 36 -2.05 -15.21 -0.30
CA GLY A 36 -0.99 -14.41 -0.90
C GLY A 36 -1.00 -12.97 -0.42
N GLY A 37 -0.47 -12.10 -1.26
CA GLY A 37 -0.28 -10.71 -0.92
C GLY A 37 -0.96 -9.76 -1.89
N HIS A 38 -0.86 -8.48 -1.56
CA HIS A 38 -1.44 -7.42 -2.36
C HIS A 38 -0.55 -6.19 -2.29
N VAL A 39 -0.69 -5.32 -3.27
CA VAL A 39 0.08 -4.09 -3.37
C VAL A 39 -0.87 -2.92 -3.55
N LEU A 40 -0.66 -1.88 -2.76
CA LEU A 40 -1.36 -0.60 -2.90
C LEU A 40 -0.34 0.49 -3.17
N VAL A 41 -0.80 1.61 -3.70
CA VAL A 41 0.02 2.80 -3.88
C VAL A 41 -0.59 3.94 -3.08
N ALA A 42 0.25 4.89 -2.68
CA ALA A 42 -0.20 6.03 -1.91
C ALA A 42 0.56 7.28 -2.32
N GLU A 43 -0.07 8.43 -2.18
CA GLU A 43 0.54 9.71 -2.45
C GLU A 43 0.08 10.72 -1.40
N CYS A 44 1.02 11.53 -0.92
CA CYS A 44 0.73 12.60 0.02
C CYS A 44 0.68 13.93 -0.72
N ARG A 45 -0.49 14.58 -0.72
CA ARG A 45 -0.65 15.91 -1.30
C ARG A 45 -1.49 16.78 -0.38
N ASN A 46 -1.02 17.97 -0.12
CA ASN A 46 -1.69 18.94 0.75
C ASN A 46 -1.97 18.36 2.14
N GLY A 47 -1.03 17.54 2.62
CA GLY A 47 -1.17 16.89 3.92
C GLY A 47 -2.16 15.73 3.96
N ILE A 48 -2.68 15.32 2.81
CA ILE A 48 -3.65 14.24 2.70
C ILE A 48 -3.02 13.06 1.97
N VAL A 49 -3.15 11.87 2.55
CA VAL A 49 -2.67 10.63 1.94
C VAL A 49 -3.83 9.97 1.20
N LYS A 50 -3.63 9.75 -0.09
CA LYS A 50 -4.60 9.05 -0.93
C LYS A 50 -4.04 7.71 -1.35
N PHE A 51 -4.88 6.69 -1.32
CA PHE A 51 -4.50 5.33 -1.68
C PHE A 51 -5.13 4.94 -3.00
N GLY A 52 -4.43 4.11 -3.75
CA GLY A 52 -4.93 3.53 -4.98
C GLY A 52 -4.54 2.07 -5.08
N ASP A 53 -5.27 1.32 -5.88
CA ASP A 53 -4.97 -0.08 -6.14
C ASP A 53 -4.58 -0.21 -7.61
N PRO A 54 -3.29 -0.48 -7.92
CA PRO A 54 -2.85 -0.56 -9.30
C PRO A 54 -3.40 -1.78 -10.05
N GLN A 55 -3.87 -2.78 -9.31
CA GLN A 55 -4.38 -4.01 -9.93
C GLN A 55 -5.88 -3.93 -10.20
N VAL A 56 -6.60 -3.21 -9.37
CA VAL A 56 -8.06 -3.09 -9.47
C VAL A 56 -8.43 -1.65 -9.17
N LYS A 57 -9.12 -1.00 -10.09
CA LYS A 57 -9.62 0.34 -9.83
C LYS A 57 -10.77 0.24 -8.82
N THR A 58 -10.55 0.79 -7.65
CA THR A 58 -11.53 0.75 -6.59
C THR A 58 -11.41 1.99 -5.73
N LEU A 59 -12.55 2.47 -5.27
CA LEU A 59 -12.60 3.56 -4.31
C LEU A 59 -12.29 3.10 -2.89
N THR A 60 -12.19 1.79 -2.68
CA THR A 60 -11.99 1.20 -1.36
C THR A 60 -10.58 0.67 -1.14
N ALA A 61 -9.61 1.11 -1.95
CA ALA A 61 -8.22 0.66 -1.81
C ALA A 61 -7.73 0.79 -0.37
N LYS A 62 -8.01 1.92 0.27
CA LYS A 62 -7.62 2.17 1.65
C LYS A 62 -8.13 1.09 2.61
N ASN A 63 -9.34 0.61 2.40
CA ASN A 63 -9.95 -0.38 3.29
C ASN A 63 -9.27 -1.74 3.21
N LYS A 64 -8.55 -2.01 2.14
CA LYS A 64 -7.83 -3.26 2.01
C LYS A 64 -6.73 -3.41 3.06
N LEU A 65 -6.21 -2.30 3.55
CA LEU A 65 -5.24 -2.34 4.65
C LEU A 65 -5.81 -2.97 5.92
N ASN A 66 -7.12 -2.84 6.13
CA ASN A 66 -7.76 -3.47 7.28
C ASN A 66 -7.75 -4.99 7.20
N MET A 67 -7.55 -5.53 6.01
CA MET A 67 -7.50 -6.97 5.77
C MET A 67 -6.07 -7.50 5.74
N ALA A 68 -5.10 -6.64 5.98
CA ALA A 68 -3.69 -7.00 5.94
C ALA A 68 -3.26 -7.64 7.25
N LEU A 69 -2.34 -8.60 7.13
CA LEU A 69 -1.66 -9.16 8.29
C LEU A 69 -0.56 -8.18 8.69
N SER A 70 -0.71 -7.54 9.85
CA SER A 70 0.08 -6.37 10.26
C SER A 70 1.59 -6.59 10.19
N ASP A 71 2.04 -7.79 10.54
CA ASP A 71 3.47 -8.09 10.56
C ASP A 71 4.10 -8.14 9.17
N THR A 72 3.28 -8.15 8.12
CA THR A 72 3.77 -8.31 6.75
C THR A 72 3.76 -7.01 5.96
N ILE A 73 3.30 -5.91 6.56
CA ILE A 73 3.20 -4.64 5.85
C ILE A 73 4.58 -4.05 5.60
N GLY A 74 4.89 -3.78 4.34
CA GLY A 74 6.09 -3.07 3.95
C GLY A 74 5.71 -1.80 3.21
N ILE A 75 6.52 -0.75 3.39
CA ILE A 75 6.30 0.54 2.76
C ILE A 75 7.61 0.97 2.10
N LEU A 76 7.54 1.30 0.82
CA LEU A 76 8.70 1.76 0.06
C LEU A 76 8.38 3.11 -0.57
N ARG A 77 9.21 4.10 -0.25
CA ARG A 77 9.09 5.42 -0.86
C ARG A 77 9.60 5.36 -2.30
N VAL A 78 8.81 5.89 -3.24
CA VAL A 78 9.09 5.76 -4.66
C VAL A 78 8.81 7.06 -5.42
N ASP A 79 9.13 8.19 -4.84
CA ASP A 79 8.76 9.50 -5.39
C ASP A 79 9.13 9.70 -6.86
N ASP A 80 10.27 9.16 -7.26
CA ASP A 80 10.81 9.35 -8.60
C ASP A 80 10.40 8.25 -9.58
N LEU A 81 9.63 7.26 -9.13
CA LEU A 81 9.25 6.13 -9.95
C LEU A 81 7.79 6.22 -10.37
N LYS A 82 7.51 5.72 -11.56
CA LYS A 82 6.11 5.56 -12.00
C LYS A 82 5.52 4.34 -11.29
N PHE A 83 4.23 4.40 -10.99
CA PHE A 83 3.56 3.29 -10.32
C PHE A 83 3.69 1.99 -11.11
N THR A 84 3.62 2.05 -12.44
CA THR A 84 3.74 0.86 -13.29
C THR A 84 5.10 0.19 -13.10
N ASP A 85 6.16 0.97 -13.00
CA ASP A 85 7.50 0.42 -12.80
C ASP A 85 7.64 -0.23 -11.44
N VAL A 86 7.05 0.38 -10.42
CA VAL A 86 7.11 -0.15 -9.06
C VAL A 86 6.32 -1.45 -8.95
N VAL A 87 5.12 -1.47 -9.50
CA VAL A 87 4.29 -2.69 -9.50
C VAL A 87 5.00 -3.81 -10.23
N LYS A 88 5.62 -3.50 -11.36
CA LYS A 88 6.38 -4.46 -12.14
C LYS A 88 7.51 -5.08 -11.32
N ARG A 89 8.26 -4.25 -10.59
CA ARG A 89 9.34 -4.74 -9.71
C ARG A 89 8.81 -5.65 -8.63
N CYS A 90 7.70 -5.28 -8.01
CA CYS A 90 7.10 -6.10 -6.97
C CYS A 90 6.66 -7.45 -7.51
N CYS A 91 6.06 -7.45 -8.70
CA CYS A 91 5.64 -8.69 -9.34
C CYS A 91 6.83 -9.57 -9.71
N MET A 92 7.92 -8.98 -10.20
CA MET A 92 9.12 -9.74 -10.52
C MET A 92 9.71 -10.39 -9.28
N ASN A 93 9.73 -9.70 -8.17
CA ASN A 93 10.23 -10.26 -6.92
C ASN A 93 9.40 -11.43 -6.45
N ARG A 94 8.11 -11.43 -6.78
CA ARG A 94 7.20 -12.51 -6.38
C ARG A 94 7.30 -13.74 -7.28
N SER A 95 7.80 -13.56 -8.47
CA SER A 95 7.86 -14.68 -9.43
C SER A 95 9.04 -15.62 -9.16
N GLU A 96 9.84 -15.27 -8.18
CA GLU A 96 10.90 -16.15 -7.74
C GLU A 96 10.31 -17.25 -6.85
#